data_e7e3db41ea2399c672717f18de124b3d
#
_entry.id   e7e3db41ea2399c672717f18de124b3d
#
_cell.length_a   1.000
_cell.length_b   1.000
_cell.length_c   1.000
_cell.angle_alpha   90.00
_cell.angle_beta   90.00
_cell.angle_gamma   90.00
#
_symmetry.space_group_name_H-M   'P 1'
#
loop_
_entity.id
_entity.type
_entity.pdbx_description
1 polymer ?
#
loop_
_entity_poly.entity_id
_entity_poly.type
_entity_poly.pdbx_seq_one_letter_code
_entity_poly.pdbx_strand_id
1 'polypeptide(L)'
;MAYNLHNRSFLKLLDFTPEEIQFLLDLSFDLKKAKYAGTEQMRLKGKKIALIFEKTSTRTRCAFESAAFDQGAHVTYLGPSGSQIGHKESMKDTARVLGRMYDGIEYRGYGQKIVEE
;
A
#
# COMPACT_ATOMS: atom_id res chain seq x y z
N MET A 1 12.20 -6.76 18.76
CA MET A 1 12.61 -7.83 17.83
C MET A 1 12.15 -7.47 16.42
N ALA A 2 13.02 -7.59 15.44
CA ALA A 2 12.68 -7.32 14.05
C ALA A 2 12.16 -8.58 13.36
N TYR A 3 11.16 -8.42 12.53
CA TYR A 3 10.59 -9.50 11.73
C TYR A 3 10.87 -9.26 10.26
N ASN A 4 11.13 -10.33 9.53
CA ASN A 4 11.31 -10.24 8.08
C ASN A 4 9.97 -10.53 7.40
N LEU A 5 9.31 -9.45 6.93
CA LEU A 5 8.04 -9.54 6.22
C LEU A 5 8.20 -9.35 4.72
N HIS A 6 9.43 -9.48 4.21
CA HIS A 6 9.74 -9.30 2.79
C HIS A 6 8.89 -10.22 1.91
N ASN A 7 8.34 -9.68 0.84
CA ASN A 7 7.48 -10.39 -0.12
C ASN A 7 6.16 -10.89 0.47
N ARG A 8 5.74 -10.37 1.61
CA ARG A 8 4.45 -10.72 2.19
C ARG A 8 3.44 -9.62 1.88
N SER A 9 2.28 -10.02 1.39
CA SER A 9 1.17 -9.11 1.13
C SER A 9 0.29 -9.01 2.37
N PHE A 10 -0.24 -7.81 2.61
CA PHE A 10 -1.16 -7.57 3.72
C PHE A 10 -2.58 -7.55 3.19
N LEU A 11 -3.22 -8.73 3.15
CA LEU A 11 -4.58 -8.86 2.65
C LEU A 11 -5.62 -8.86 3.76
N LYS A 12 -5.26 -9.41 4.91
CA LYS A 12 -6.14 -9.45 6.10
C LYS A 12 -5.29 -9.69 7.35
N LEU A 13 -5.84 -9.29 8.49
CA LEU A 13 -5.13 -9.45 9.76
C LEU A 13 -4.85 -10.90 10.11
N LEU A 14 -5.71 -11.82 9.71
CA LEU A 14 -5.55 -13.24 10.03
C LEU A 14 -4.33 -13.87 9.37
N ASP A 15 -3.76 -13.23 8.36
CA ASP A 15 -2.54 -13.71 7.71
C ASP A 15 -1.27 -13.42 8.52
N PHE A 16 -1.41 -12.71 9.64
CA PHE A 16 -0.29 -12.29 10.48
C PHE A 16 -0.48 -12.76 11.91
N THR A 17 0.61 -13.05 12.58
CA THR A 17 0.56 -13.37 14.01
C THR A 17 0.35 -12.08 14.82
N PRO A 18 -0.15 -12.19 16.08
CA PRO A 18 -0.26 -11.01 16.94
C PRO A 18 1.09 -10.29 17.12
N GLU A 19 2.18 -11.05 17.19
CA GLU A 19 3.52 -10.48 17.34
C GLU A 19 3.94 -9.69 16.08
N GLU A 20 3.60 -10.20 14.91
CA GLU A 20 3.89 -9.48 13.64
C GLU A 20 3.08 -8.20 13.55
N ILE A 21 1.81 -8.23 13.97
CA ILE A 21 0.97 -7.02 13.99
C ILE A 21 1.53 -6.01 14.98
N GLN A 22 1.96 -6.46 16.16
CA GLN A 22 2.58 -5.57 17.15
C GLN A 22 3.84 -4.93 16.59
N PHE A 23 4.67 -5.72 15.88
CA PHE A 23 5.86 -5.19 15.23
C PHE A 23 5.50 -4.07 14.24
N LEU A 24 4.47 -4.26 13.42
CA LEU A 24 4.04 -3.23 12.45
C LEU A 24 3.53 -1.98 13.15
N LEU A 25 2.80 -2.13 14.26
CA LEU A 25 2.33 -0.98 15.03
C LEU A 25 3.50 -0.21 15.65
N ASP A 26 4.47 -0.91 16.22
CA ASP A 26 5.65 -0.30 16.80
C ASP A 26 6.47 0.43 15.73
N LEU A 27 6.63 -0.19 14.56
CA LEU A 27 7.32 0.44 13.43
C LEU A 27 6.61 1.71 12.99
N SER A 28 5.27 1.66 12.90
CA SER A 28 4.48 2.84 12.53
C SER A 28 4.67 3.99 13.52
N PHE A 29 4.72 3.67 14.81
CA PHE A 29 4.95 4.65 15.86
C PHE A 29 6.33 5.28 15.72
N ASP A 30 7.35 4.45 15.49
CA ASP A 30 8.73 4.92 15.34
C ASP A 30 8.89 5.80 14.09
N LEU A 31 8.27 5.42 12.99
CA LEU A 31 8.31 6.21 11.76
C LEU A 31 7.62 7.57 11.94
N LYS A 32 6.51 7.59 12.65
CA LYS A 32 5.81 8.83 12.97
C LYS A 32 6.67 9.75 13.83
N LYS A 33 7.32 9.19 14.84
CA LYS A 33 8.25 9.97 15.70
C LYS A 33 9.39 10.56 14.88
N ALA A 34 9.98 9.78 14.00
CA ALA A 34 11.08 10.23 13.15
C ALA A 34 10.64 11.39 12.24
N LYS A 35 9.44 11.30 11.68
CA LYS A 35 8.90 12.38 10.85
C LYS A 35 8.78 13.69 11.63
N TYR A 36 8.19 13.65 12.81
CA TYR A 36 8.03 14.85 13.63
C TYR A 36 9.35 15.40 14.18
N ALA A 37 10.31 14.52 14.41
CA ALA A 37 11.64 14.92 14.88
C ALA A 37 12.56 15.42 13.76
N GLY A 38 12.16 15.22 12.49
CA GLY A 38 12.98 15.58 11.35
C GLY A 38 14.16 14.66 11.10
N THR A 39 14.09 13.44 11.65
CA THR A 39 15.16 12.44 11.49
C THR A 39 14.79 11.30 10.55
N GLU A 40 13.69 11.47 9.83
CA GLU A 40 13.18 10.46 8.91
C GLU A 40 14.16 10.19 7.77
N GLN A 41 14.31 8.91 7.41
CA GLN A 41 15.14 8.49 6.29
C GLN A 41 14.26 7.96 5.16
N MET A 42 14.65 8.22 3.92
CA MET A 42 13.94 7.72 2.74
C MET A 42 14.30 6.27 2.47
N ARG A 43 13.48 5.34 2.97
CA ARG A 43 13.74 3.91 2.87
C ARG A 43 13.17 3.27 1.61
N LEU A 44 12.30 3.98 0.89
CA LEU A 44 11.65 3.48 -0.32
C LEU A 44 12.06 4.27 -1.56
N LYS A 45 13.25 4.85 -1.54
CA LYS A 45 13.75 5.66 -2.65
C LYS A 45 13.78 4.84 -3.94
N GLY A 46 13.17 5.38 -4.98
CA GLY A 46 13.09 4.74 -6.28
C GLY A 46 12.02 3.67 -6.42
N LYS A 47 11.28 3.38 -5.36
CA LYS A 47 10.19 2.41 -5.42
C LYS A 47 8.95 3.03 -6.06
N LYS A 48 8.11 2.19 -6.66
CA LYS A 48 6.88 2.60 -7.32
C LYS A 48 5.70 1.92 -6.65
N ILE A 49 4.68 2.71 -6.31
CA ILE A 49 3.50 2.22 -5.61
C ILE A 49 2.26 2.61 -6.39
N ALA A 50 1.40 1.64 -6.67
CA ALA A 50 0.11 1.89 -7.29
C ALA A 50 -0.96 1.98 -6.20
N LEU A 51 -1.74 3.05 -6.23
CA LEU A 51 -2.89 3.23 -5.34
C LEU A 51 -4.15 3.02 -6.17
N ILE A 52 -4.84 1.92 -5.92
CA ILE A 52 -6.04 1.53 -6.68
C ILE A 52 -7.26 1.77 -5.81
N PHE A 53 -8.13 2.68 -6.24
CA PHE A 53 -9.32 3.03 -5.50
C PHE A 53 -10.56 2.83 -6.38
N GLU A 54 -11.40 1.88 -6.04
CA GLU A 54 -12.72 1.73 -6.65
C GLU A 54 -13.76 2.60 -5.96
N LYS A 55 -13.41 3.11 -4.77
CA LYS A 55 -14.19 4.10 -4.04
C LYS A 55 -13.37 5.37 -3.92
N THR A 56 -14.01 6.52 -3.95
CA THR A 56 -13.31 7.77 -3.65
C THR A 56 -12.98 7.82 -2.16
N SER A 57 -11.79 8.28 -1.83
CA SER A 57 -11.37 8.46 -0.44
C SER A 57 -10.22 9.45 -0.38
N THR A 58 -10.52 10.65 0.11
CA THR A 58 -9.51 11.71 0.20
C THR A 58 -8.47 11.41 1.27
N ARG A 59 -8.91 11.00 2.46
CA ARG A 59 -8.01 10.78 3.59
C ARG A 59 -7.02 9.66 3.32
N THR A 60 -7.52 8.52 2.87
CA THR A 60 -6.67 7.35 2.62
C THR A 60 -5.69 7.61 1.49
N ARG A 61 -6.17 8.22 0.41
CA ARG A 61 -5.30 8.59 -0.71
C ARG A 61 -4.19 9.52 -0.26
N CYS A 62 -4.54 10.60 0.43
CA CYS A 62 -3.54 11.57 0.88
C CYS A 62 -2.55 10.97 1.87
N ALA A 63 -3.01 10.08 2.75
CA ALA A 63 -2.14 9.41 3.71
C ALA A 63 -1.09 8.56 2.99
N PHE A 64 -1.51 7.76 2.01
CA PHE A 64 -0.57 6.92 1.26
C PHE A 64 0.36 7.75 0.39
N GLU A 65 -0.15 8.77 -0.29
CA GLU A 65 0.68 9.63 -1.13
C GLU A 65 1.72 10.39 -0.29
N SER A 66 1.31 10.93 0.86
CA SER A 66 2.23 11.64 1.74
C SER A 66 3.31 10.73 2.31
N ALA A 67 2.90 9.54 2.77
CA ALA A 67 3.86 8.57 3.32
C ALA A 67 4.85 8.11 2.26
N ALA A 68 4.37 7.83 1.04
CA ALA A 68 5.23 7.42 -0.06
C ALA A 68 6.22 8.53 -0.42
N PHE A 69 5.75 9.77 -0.51
CA PHE A 69 6.61 10.91 -0.79
C PHE A 69 7.69 11.07 0.27
N ASP A 70 7.31 10.99 1.55
CA ASP A 70 8.26 11.11 2.65
C ASP A 70 9.35 10.05 2.60
N GLN A 71 9.02 8.87 2.09
CA GLN A 71 9.95 7.75 1.99
C GLN A 71 10.69 7.68 0.65
N GLY A 72 10.46 8.63 -0.25
CA GLY A 72 11.14 8.71 -1.54
C GLY A 72 10.54 7.86 -2.65
N ALA A 73 9.33 7.34 -2.44
CA ALA A 73 8.65 6.51 -3.44
C ALA A 73 7.81 7.36 -4.39
N HIS A 74 7.56 6.80 -5.58
CA HIS A 74 6.64 7.37 -6.55
C HIS A 74 5.29 6.68 -6.46
N VAL A 75 4.22 7.44 -6.70
CA VAL A 75 2.85 6.93 -6.61
C VAL A 75 2.14 7.14 -7.94
N THR A 76 1.40 6.11 -8.36
CA THR A 76 0.41 6.23 -9.43
C THR A 76 -0.96 5.99 -8.82
N TYR A 77 -1.87 6.94 -8.99
CA TYR A 77 -3.22 6.83 -8.49
C TYR A 77 -4.17 6.39 -9.61
N LEU A 78 -4.90 5.30 -9.36
CA LEU A 78 -5.90 4.78 -10.28
C LEU A 78 -7.27 4.85 -9.59
N GLY A 79 -8.02 5.89 -9.92
CA GLY A 79 -9.32 6.14 -9.31
C GLY A 79 -10.46 5.42 -10.00
N PRO A 80 -11.70 5.61 -9.51
CA PRO A 80 -12.87 4.94 -10.07
C PRO A 80 -13.25 5.42 -11.48
N SER A 81 -12.88 6.64 -11.83
CA SER A 81 -13.14 7.18 -13.17
C SER A 81 -11.84 7.30 -13.95
N GLY A 82 -11.89 7.04 -15.24
CA GLY A 82 -10.72 7.15 -16.12
C GLY A 82 -9.81 5.94 -16.12
N SER A 83 -10.13 4.88 -15.37
CA SER A 83 -9.38 3.63 -15.39
C SER A 83 -10.24 2.50 -15.98
N GLN A 84 -9.57 1.44 -16.42
CA GLN A 84 -10.26 0.26 -16.96
C GLN A 84 -10.56 -0.80 -15.90
N ILE A 85 -10.19 -0.55 -14.66
CA ILE A 85 -10.35 -1.50 -13.56
C ILE A 85 -11.82 -1.78 -13.31
N GLY A 86 -12.20 -3.07 -13.35
CA GLY A 86 -13.57 -3.48 -13.12
C GLY A 86 -14.53 -3.21 -14.28
N HIS A 87 -14.05 -2.57 -15.35
CA HIS A 87 -14.85 -2.25 -16.53
C HIS A 87 -14.53 -3.17 -17.70
N LYS A 88 -13.28 -3.17 -18.16
CA LYS A 88 -12.83 -3.97 -19.29
C LYS A 88 -11.83 -5.05 -18.92
N GLU A 89 -11.25 -4.94 -17.72
CA GLU A 89 -10.28 -5.89 -17.20
C GLU A 89 -10.81 -6.56 -15.95
N SER A 90 -10.47 -7.84 -15.73
CA SER A 90 -10.71 -8.47 -14.45
C SER A 90 -9.70 -7.93 -13.44
N MET A 91 -10.05 -7.99 -12.15
CA MET A 91 -9.12 -7.59 -11.09
C MET A 91 -7.85 -8.43 -11.09
N LYS A 92 -8.00 -9.71 -11.44
CA LYS A 92 -6.87 -10.63 -11.52
C LYS A 92 -5.88 -10.22 -12.62
N ASP A 93 -6.39 -9.84 -13.79
CA ASP A 93 -5.55 -9.39 -14.90
C ASP A 93 -4.88 -8.07 -14.57
N THR A 94 -5.61 -7.13 -13.98
CA THR A 94 -5.06 -5.86 -13.53
C THR A 94 -3.92 -6.09 -12.55
N ALA A 95 -4.12 -6.96 -11.56
CA ALA A 95 -3.10 -7.26 -10.57
C ALA A 95 -1.85 -7.87 -11.20
N ARG A 96 -2.02 -8.76 -12.18
CA ARG A 96 -0.88 -9.37 -12.88
C ARG A 96 -0.05 -8.35 -13.64
N VAL A 97 -0.70 -7.43 -14.34
CA VAL A 97 0.00 -6.38 -15.10
C VAL A 97 0.72 -5.42 -14.16
N LEU A 98 0.01 -4.91 -13.16
CA LEU A 98 0.58 -3.93 -12.23
C LEU A 98 1.64 -4.54 -11.34
N GLY A 99 1.51 -5.82 -10.99
CA GLY A 99 2.49 -6.52 -10.17
C GLY A 99 3.87 -6.61 -10.82
N ARG A 100 3.93 -6.50 -12.14
CA ARG A 100 5.21 -6.48 -12.86
C ARG A 100 5.80 -5.08 -12.97
N MET A 101 4.98 -4.05 -12.83
CA MET A 101 5.39 -2.66 -13.01
C MET A 101 5.67 -1.94 -11.71
N TYR A 102 5.05 -2.39 -10.62
CA TYR A 102 5.10 -1.69 -9.34
C TYR A 102 5.68 -2.57 -8.24
N ASP A 103 6.36 -1.94 -7.29
CA ASP A 103 6.93 -2.63 -6.13
C ASP A 103 5.88 -2.91 -5.06
N GLY A 104 4.83 -2.08 -5.00
CA GLY A 104 3.75 -2.25 -4.06
C GLY A 104 2.43 -1.78 -4.65
N ILE A 105 1.34 -2.38 -4.19
CA ILE A 105 -0.01 -2.04 -4.62
C ILE A 105 -0.88 -1.90 -3.39
N GLU A 106 -1.60 -0.76 -3.28
CA GLU A 106 -2.64 -0.57 -2.29
C GLU A 106 -3.98 -0.61 -3.01
N TYR A 107 -4.94 -1.30 -2.43
CA TYR A 107 -6.26 -1.45 -3.02
C TYR A 107 -7.34 -1.07 -2.01
N ARG A 108 -8.30 -0.26 -2.45
CA ARG A 108 -9.50 0.06 -1.70
C ARG A 108 -10.71 -0.16 -2.59
N GLY A 109 -11.55 -1.11 -2.23
CA GLY A 109 -12.70 -1.52 -3.04
C GLY A 109 -13.90 -1.92 -2.19
N TYR A 110 -14.67 -2.87 -2.71
CA TYR A 110 -15.97 -3.19 -2.17
C TYR A 110 -16.07 -4.53 -1.45
N GLY A 111 -15.05 -5.33 -1.38
CA GLY A 111 -15.17 -6.60 -0.69
C GLY A 111 -13.86 -7.33 -0.55
N GLN A 112 -13.76 -8.10 0.51
CA GLN A 112 -12.56 -8.87 0.83
C GLN A 112 -12.27 -9.94 -0.23
N LYS A 113 -13.29 -10.53 -0.82
CA LYS A 113 -13.13 -11.57 -1.83
C LYS A 113 -12.36 -11.07 -3.06
N ILE A 114 -12.60 -9.82 -3.45
CA ILE A 114 -11.90 -9.21 -4.57
C ILE A 114 -10.41 -9.04 -4.24
N VAL A 115 -10.10 -8.65 -3.02
CA VAL A 115 -8.72 -8.48 -2.57
C VAL A 115 -7.96 -9.79 -2.61
N GLU A 116 -8.60 -10.89 -2.24
CA GLU A 116 -7.97 -12.20 -2.21
C GLU A 116 -7.87 -12.85 -3.59
N GLU A 117 -8.54 -12.31 -4.59
CA GLU A 117 -8.44 -12.75 -5.98
C GLU A 117 -7.09 -12.30 -6.64
#